data_99cbf9bfacccfc0f9309c1773ed6d012
#
_entry.id   99cbf9bfacccfc0f9309c1773ed6d012
#
_cell.length_a   1.000
_cell.length_b   1.000
_cell.length_c   1.000
_cell.angle_alpha   90.00
_cell.angle_beta   90.00
_cell.angle_gamma   90.00
#
_symmetry.space_group_name_H-M   'P 1'
#
loop_
_entity.id
_entity.type
_entity.pdbx_description
1 polymer ?
#
loop_
_entity_poly.entity_id
_entity_poly.type
_entity_poly.pdbx_seq_one_letter_code
_entity_poly.pdbx_strand_id
1 'polypeptide(L)'
;MANLQWLKLSTNFFDNNKIKLLESEKDGDTLIRVWIQLLTIAMKCNYQGRLSITEDKPMTADEFSKIMGKSRKKITKCLEKFEELQMIIIEESFYKIKNWSKYQSADKLEEIRIQNCLRQQKYREKKKSETEKSNVTITQHNTKEEKKIRNKIEKERDENRSGFKEFKL
;
A
#
# COMPACT_ATOMS: atom_id res chain seq x y z
N MET A 1 -2.72 -15.97 -5.98
CA MET A 1 -1.91 -15.49 -4.84
C MET A 1 -1.48 -14.04 -5.10
N ALA A 2 -1.63 -13.15 -4.14
CA ALA A 2 -1.19 -11.76 -4.29
C ALA A 2 0.33 -11.71 -4.40
N ASN A 3 0.86 -11.14 -5.48
CA ASN A 3 2.30 -10.96 -5.66
C ASN A 3 2.73 -9.77 -4.80
N LEU A 4 3.20 -10.04 -3.58
CA LEU A 4 3.69 -9.02 -2.66
C LEU A 4 5.07 -8.55 -3.12
N GLN A 5 5.16 -7.32 -3.64
CA GLN A 5 6.39 -6.73 -4.18
C GLN A 5 7.29 -6.09 -3.10
N TRP A 6 6.82 -5.98 -1.86
CA TRP A 6 7.48 -5.22 -0.81
C TRP A 6 7.75 -6.06 0.41
N LEU A 7 8.95 -5.94 0.95
CA LEU A 7 9.32 -6.46 2.26
C LEU A 7 9.24 -5.31 3.27
N LYS A 8 8.54 -5.54 4.39
CA LYS A 8 8.51 -4.57 5.49
C LYS A 8 9.74 -4.74 6.36
N LEU A 9 10.60 -3.73 6.40
CA LEU A 9 11.76 -3.68 7.28
C LEU A 9 11.56 -2.58 8.33
N SER A 10 11.81 -2.89 9.61
CA SER A 10 11.72 -1.89 10.68
C SER A 10 12.83 -0.86 10.55
N THR A 11 12.53 0.41 10.84
CA THR A 11 13.56 1.47 10.95
C THR A 11 14.58 1.17 12.04
N ASN A 12 14.20 0.41 13.08
CA ASN A 12 15.06 -0.02 14.18
C ASN A 12 15.67 -1.41 13.92
N PHE A 13 15.82 -1.81 12.65
CA PHE A 13 16.37 -3.12 12.31
C PHE A 13 17.75 -3.34 12.91
N PHE A 14 18.65 -2.36 12.79
CA PHE A 14 20.01 -2.43 13.30
C PHE A 14 20.11 -2.24 14.83
N ASP A 15 19.06 -1.79 15.49
CA ASP A 15 19.00 -1.72 16.96
C ASP A 15 18.65 -3.06 17.61
N ASN A 16 18.22 -4.04 16.83
CA ASN A 16 17.89 -5.36 17.32
C ASN A 16 19.13 -6.09 17.82
N ASN A 17 19.08 -6.62 19.06
CA ASN A 17 20.22 -7.29 19.68
C ASN A 17 20.77 -8.47 18.86
N LYS A 18 19.89 -9.23 18.17
CA LYS A 18 20.34 -10.35 17.32
C LYS A 18 21.09 -9.84 16.09
N ILE A 19 20.66 -8.72 15.53
CA ILE A 19 21.33 -8.09 14.39
C ILE A 19 22.70 -7.56 14.83
N LYS A 20 22.78 -6.88 15.99
CA LYS A 20 24.06 -6.42 16.55
C LYS A 20 25.04 -7.56 16.82
N LEU A 21 24.53 -8.71 17.30
CA LEU A 21 25.34 -9.92 17.46
C LEU A 21 25.86 -10.45 16.12
N LEU A 22 25.03 -10.44 15.07
CA LEU A 22 25.49 -10.83 13.73
C LEU A 22 26.54 -9.87 13.17
N GLU A 23 26.36 -8.56 13.36
CA GLU A 23 27.31 -7.52 12.91
C GLU A 23 28.68 -7.64 13.59
N SER A 24 28.72 -8.07 14.85
CA SER A 24 29.97 -8.26 15.60
C SER A 24 30.78 -9.47 15.15
N GLU A 25 30.21 -10.37 14.35
CA GLU A 25 30.94 -11.53 13.82
C GLU A 25 31.91 -11.14 12.70
N LYS A 26 32.96 -11.93 12.50
CA LYS A 26 33.98 -11.69 11.45
C LYS A 26 33.40 -11.52 10.04
N ASP A 27 32.31 -12.22 9.73
CA ASP A 27 31.60 -12.18 8.46
C ASP A 27 30.24 -11.43 8.60
N GLY A 28 30.13 -10.47 9.50
CA GLY A 28 28.90 -9.77 9.89
C GLY A 28 28.11 -9.22 8.70
N ASP A 29 28.74 -8.47 7.81
CA ASP A 29 28.10 -7.94 6.59
C ASP A 29 27.49 -9.05 5.72
N THR A 30 28.18 -10.20 5.63
CA THR A 30 27.67 -11.34 4.88
C THR A 30 26.45 -11.94 5.58
N LEU A 31 26.49 -12.07 6.91
CA LEU A 31 25.35 -12.57 7.69
C LEU A 31 24.14 -11.67 7.53
N ILE A 32 24.28 -10.36 7.66
CA ILE A 32 23.20 -9.39 7.46
C ILE A 32 22.63 -9.47 6.03
N ARG A 33 23.51 -9.49 5.04
CA ARG A 33 23.09 -9.61 3.64
C ARG A 33 22.30 -10.90 3.38
N VAL A 34 22.80 -12.04 3.87
CA VAL A 34 22.13 -13.34 3.72
C VAL A 34 20.79 -13.32 4.45
N TRP A 35 20.72 -12.73 5.64
CA TRP A 35 19.49 -12.58 6.38
C TRP A 35 18.41 -11.81 5.59
N ILE A 36 18.76 -10.64 5.07
CA ILE A 36 17.83 -9.83 4.25
C ILE A 36 17.40 -10.61 3.00
N GLN A 37 18.31 -11.36 2.36
CA GLN A 37 17.97 -12.20 1.21
C GLN A 37 16.99 -13.33 1.59
N LEU A 38 17.16 -13.97 2.76
CA LEU A 38 16.19 -14.97 3.26
C LEU A 38 14.82 -14.36 3.49
N LEU A 39 14.74 -13.16 4.07
CA LEU A 39 13.47 -12.44 4.23
C LEU A 39 12.80 -12.14 2.88
N THR A 40 13.57 -11.73 1.86
CA THR A 40 13.02 -11.47 0.52
C THR A 40 12.55 -12.76 -0.16
N ILE A 41 13.25 -13.88 0.03
CA ILE A 41 12.84 -15.18 -0.49
C ILE A 41 11.55 -15.64 0.20
N ALA A 42 11.48 -15.55 1.53
CA ALA A 42 10.28 -15.90 2.29
C ALA A 42 9.05 -15.10 1.84
N MET A 43 9.25 -13.80 1.51
CA MET A 43 8.19 -12.95 0.99
C MET A 43 7.73 -13.37 -0.40
N LYS A 44 8.67 -13.73 -1.29
CA LYS A 44 8.36 -14.25 -2.63
C LYS A 44 7.62 -15.59 -2.58
N CYS A 45 8.04 -16.48 -1.67
CA CYS A 45 7.38 -17.79 -1.48
C CYS A 45 5.94 -17.63 -1.00
N ASN A 46 5.67 -16.62 -0.17
CA ASN A 46 4.36 -16.30 0.41
C ASN A 46 3.70 -17.50 1.18
N TYR A 47 4.51 -18.34 1.81
CA TYR A 47 4.08 -19.45 2.65
C TYR A 47 4.31 -19.18 4.12
N GLN A 48 3.82 -18.04 4.63
CA GLN A 48 3.90 -17.65 6.04
C GLN A 48 5.31 -17.74 6.66
N GLY A 49 6.32 -17.37 5.85
CA GLY A 49 7.72 -17.37 6.28
C GLY A 49 8.46 -18.69 6.06
N ARG A 50 7.84 -19.70 5.49
CA ARG A 50 8.53 -20.92 5.03
C ARG A 50 9.37 -20.61 3.80
N LEU A 51 10.56 -21.19 3.75
CA LEU A 51 11.50 -21.05 2.64
C LEU A 51 11.38 -22.32 1.78
N SER A 52 10.70 -22.19 0.65
CA SER A 52 10.36 -23.31 -0.21
C SER A 52 10.51 -22.96 -1.69
N ILE A 53 10.78 -23.96 -2.52
CA ILE A 53 10.78 -23.81 -3.98
C ILE A 53 9.35 -23.89 -4.50
N THR A 54 8.62 -24.87 -4.02
CA THR A 54 7.19 -25.08 -4.23
C THR A 54 6.55 -25.35 -2.88
N GLU A 55 5.22 -25.48 -2.81
CA GLU A 55 4.49 -25.72 -1.57
C GLU A 55 5.04 -26.91 -0.76
N ASP A 56 5.41 -27.99 -1.44
CA ASP A 56 5.87 -29.26 -0.84
C ASP A 56 7.39 -29.45 -0.87
N LYS A 57 8.13 -28.55 -1.52
CA LYS A 57 9.58 -28.72 -1.69
C LYS A 57 10.38 -27.70 -0.88
N PRO A 58 11.03 -28.14 0.23
CA PRO A 58 11.88 -27.25 1.02
C PRO A 58 13.10 -26.74 0.22
N MET A 59 13.55 -25.54 0.52
CA MET A 59 14.85 -25.05 0.04
C MET A 59 15.97 -25.61 0.92
N THR A 60 17.01 -26.13 0.28
CA THR A 60 18.21 -26.62 0.92
C THR A 60 19.34 -25.58 0.86
N ALA A 61 20.44 -25.83 1.59
CA ALA A 61 21.63 -24.97 1.54
C ALA A 61 22.22 -24.88 0.12
N ASP A 62 22.02 -25.89 -0.73
CA ASP A 62 22.48 -25.86 -2.12
C ASP A 62 21.68 -24.89 -2.98
N GLU A 63 20.35 -24.87 -2.83
CA GLU A 63 19.50 -23.90 -3.54
C GLU A 63 19.79 -22.48 -3.08
N PHE A 64 19.93 -22.25 -1.78
CA PHE A 64 20.34 -20.93 -1.27
C PHE A 64 21.72 -20.51 -1.79
N SER A 65 22.67 -21.44 -1.87
CA SER A 65 24.01 -21.19 -2.42
C SER A 65 23.92 -20.66 -3.87
N LYS A 66 23.14 -21.32 -4.70
CA LYS A 66 22.91 -20.94 -6.12
C LYS A 66 22.21 -19.59 -6.24
N ILE A 67 21.13 -19.38 -5.48
CA ILE A 67 20.32 -18.15 -5.51
C ILE A 67 21.12 -16.94 -5.02
N MET A 68 21.91 -17.11 -3.96
CA MET A 68 22.63 -16.01 -3.32
C MET A 68 24.05 -15.79 -3.86
N GLY A 69 24.53 -16.69 -4.74
CA GLY A 69 25.90 -16.62 -5.29
C GLY A 69 26.98 -16.74 -4.22
N LYS A 70 26.75 -17.57 -3.22
CA LYS A 70 27.69 -17.85 -2.11
C LYS A 70 28.00 -19.33 -2.06
N SER A 71 29.20 -19.71 -1.57
CA SER A 71 29.52 -21.13 -1.42
C SER A 71 28.58 -21.82 -0.41
N ARG A 72 28.25 -23.11 -0.66
CA ARG A 72 27.41 -23.93 0.24
C ARG A 72 27.90 -23.85 1.68
N LYS A 73 29.22 -24.02 1.89
CA LYS A 73 29.84 -23.96 3.22
C LYS A 73 29.54 -22.64 3.96
N LYS A 74 29.54 -21.51 3.21
CA LYS A 74 29.23 -20.19 3.79
C LYS A 74 27.76 -20.06 4.13
N ILE A 75 26.87 -20.52 3.25
CA ILE A 75 25.43 -20.52 3.50
C ILE A 75 25.07 -21.42 4.71
N THR A 76 25.63 -22.64 4.78
CA THR A 76 25.40 -23.54 5.92
C THR A 76 25.77 -22.86 7.25
N LYS A 77 26.95 -22.23 7.33
CA LYS A 77 27.36 -21.49 8.53
C LYS A 77 26.38 -20.33 8.87
N CYS A 78 25.88 -19.63 7.86
CA CYS A 78 24.90 -18.58 8.09
C CYS A 78 23.59 -19.14 8.65
N LEU A 79 23.08 -20.26 8.09
CA LEU A 79 21.86 -20.90 8.57
C LEU A 79 22.02 -21.41 10.00
N GLU A 80 23.13 -22.08 10.32
CA GLU A 80 23.46 -22.54 11.68
C GLU A 80 23.45 -21.36 12.68
N LYS A 81 24.05 -20.21 12.30
CA LYS A 81 24.06 -19.01 13.15
C LYS A 81 22.68 -18.41 13.34
N PHE A 82 21.85 -18.38 12.31
CA PHE A 82 20.46 -17.90 12.40
C PHE A 82 19.59 -18.83 13.25
N GLU A 83 19.84 -20.14 13.20
CA GLU A 83 19.16 -21.13 14.04
C GLU A 83 19.60 -20.98 15.52
N GLU A 84 20.91 -20.86 15.79
CA GLU A 84 21.49 -20.58 17.13
C GLU A 84 20.81 -19.35 17.76
N LEU A 85 20.69 -18.25 17.00
CA LEU A 85 20.03 -17.02 17.43
C LEU A 85 18.50 -17.11 17.41
N GLN A 86 17.92 -18.27 17.10
CA GLN A 86 16.47 -18.45 16.98
C GLN A 86 15.82 -17.40 16.05
N MET A 87 16.44 -17.10 14.95
CA MET A 87 15.89 -16.25 13.89
C MET A 87 15.14 -17.09 12.86
N ILE A 88 15.61 -18.31 12.62
CA ILE A 88 14.94 -19.35 11.85
C ILE A 88 14.67 -20.57 12.73
N ILE A 89 13.71 -21.37 12.33
CA ILE A 89 13.40 -22.69 12.90
C ILE A 89 13.26 -23.69 11.76
N ILE A 90 13.45 -24.97 12.06
CA ILE A 90 13.22 -26.06 11.11
C ILE A 90 11.92 -26.74 11.51
N GLU A 91 10.93 -26.69 10.64
CA GLU A 91 9.62 -27.39 10.79
C GLU A 91 9.42 -28.30 9.59
N GLU A 92 9.20 -29.59 9.80
CA GLU A 92 8.93 -30.56 8.73
C GLU A 92 9.96 -30.51 7.58
N SER A 93 11.24 -30.37 7.91
CA SER A 93 12.35 -30.18 6.95
C SER A 93 12.40 -28.83 6.23
N PHE A 94 11.50 -27.88 6.54
CA PHE A 94 11.52 -26.53 5.99
C PHE A 94 12.21 -25.55 6.94
N TYR A 95 13.07 -24.70 6.39
CA TYR A 95 13.50 -23.48 7.10
C TYR A 95 12.33 -22.51 7.13
N LYS A 96 12.05 -21.97 8.29
CA LYS A 96 10.97 -21.01 8.51
C LYS A 96 11.48 -19.83 9.32
N ILE A 97 11.13 -18.62 8.90
CA ILE A 97 11.46 -17.40 9.64
C ILE A 97 10.60 -17.33 10.91
N LYS A 98 11.26 -17.28 12.07
CA LYS A 98 10.56 -17.16 13.36
C LYS A 98 9.84 -15.82 13.48
N ASN A 99 8.63 -15.83 14.04
CA ASN A 99 7.80 -14.63 14.22
C ASN A 99 7.42 -13.91 12.90
N TRP A 100 7.44 -14.61 11.77
CA TRP A 100 7.09 -14.03 10.47
C TRP A 100 5.77 -13.26 10.48
N SER A 101 4.71 -13.85 10.99
CA SER A 101 3.37 -13.25 11.06
C SER A 101 3.31 -11.96 11.90
N LYS A 102 4.23 -11.80 12.86
CA LYS A 102 4.34 -10.57 13.66
C LYS A 102 4.84 -9.38 12.85
N TYR A 103 5.78 -9.63 11.91
CA TYR A 103 6.47 -8.59 11.16
C TYR A 103 5.99 -8.46 9.72
N GLN A 104 5.58 -9.57 9.12
CA GLN A 104 5.19 -9.69 7.71
C GLN A 104 3.83 -10.38 7.57
N SER A 105 2.77 -9.81 8.12
CA SER A 105 1.44 -10.34 7.84
C SER A 105 0.99 -9.86 6.47
N ALA A 106 1.06 -10.76 5.48
CA ALA A 106 0.53 -10.54 4.15
C ALA A 106 -0.95 -10.16 4.19
N ASP A 107 -1.73 -10.84 5.03
CA ASP A 107 -3.15 -10.60 5.24
C ASP A 107 -3.42 -9.18 5.76
N LYS A 108 -2.67 -8.73 6.77
CA LYS A 108 -2.80 -7.36 7.29
C LYS A 108 -2.39 -6.28 6.29
N LEU A 109 -1.39 -6.55 5.46
CA LEU A 109 -1.00 -5.60 4.40
C LEU A 109 -2.07 -5.50 3.32
N GLU A 110 -2.69 -6.60 2.95
CA GLU A 110 -3.81 -6.61 2.00
C GLU A 110 -5.06 -5.97 2.61
N GLU A 111 -5.39 -6.24 3.87
CA GLU A 111 -6.47 -5.55 4.58
C GLU A 111 -6.25 -4.03 4.63
N ILE A 112 -5.04 -3.58 4.97
CA ILE A 112 -4.69 -2.15 4.97
C ILE A 112 -4.82 -1.55 3.57
N ARG A 113 -4.40 -2.27 2.53
CA ARG A 113 -4.51 -1.84 1.15
C ARG A 113 -5.97 -1.71 0.72
N ILE A 114 -6.81 -2.69 1.05
CA ILE A 114 -8.25 -2.67 0.80
C ILE A 114 -8.91 -1.51 1.54
N GLN A 115 -8.61 -1.33 2.83
CA GLN A 115 -9.13 -0.22 3.61
C GLN A 115 -8.72 1.14 3.05
N ASN A 116 -7.48 1.30 2.62
CA ASN A 116 -7.00 2.54 2.01
C ASN A 116 -7.69 2.80 0.67
N CYS A 117 -7.90 1.77 -0.15
CA CYS A 117 -8.64 1.86 -1.41
C CYS A 117 -10.08 2.31 -1.16
N LEU A 118 -10.79 1.68 -0.23
CA LEU A 118 -12.16 2.05 0.16
C LEU A 118 -12.25 3.47 0.73
N ARG A 119 -11.25 3.89 1.52
CA ARG A 119 -11.19 5.27 2.04
C ARG A 119 -11.02 6.29 0.92
N GLN A 120 -10.15 6.03 -0.04
CA GLN A 120 -9.97 6.89 -1.21
C GLN A 120 -11.22 6.95 -2.08
N GLN A 121 -11.90 5.83 -2.27
CA GLN A 121 -13.14 5.77 -3.03
C GLN A 121 -14.22 6.62 -2.36
N LYS A 122 -14.47 6.44 -1.07
CA LYS A 122 -15.41 7.26 -0.29
C LYS A 122 -15.07 8.76 -0.35
N TYR A 123 -13.79 9.12 -0.28
CA TYR A 123 -13.36 10.50 -0.40
C TYR A 123 -13.69 11.09 -1.78
N ARG A 124 -13.45 10.33 -2.86
CA ARG A 124 -13.78 10.74 -4.24
C ARG A 124 -15.28 10.91 -4.43
N GLU A 125 -16.08 9.98 -3.93
CA GLU A 125 -17.56 10.03 -3.98
C GLU A 125 -18.09 11.25 -3.22
N LYS A 126 -17.58 11.49 -2.00
CA LYS A 126 -17.95 12.67 -1.22
C LYS A 126 -17.61 13.97 -1.95
N LYS A 127 -16.41 14.08 -2.49
CA LYS A 127 -15.98 15.26 -3.25
C LYS A 127 -16.83 15.46 -4.50
N LYS A 128 -17.19 14.38 -5.19
CA LYS A 128 -18.07 14.45 -6.38
C LYS A 128 -19.48 14.94 -6.01
N SER A 129 -20.07 14.42 -4.93
CA SER A 129 -21.39 14.86 -4.45
C SER A 129 -21.41 16.33 -3.97
N GLU A 130 -20.31 16.80 -3.35
CA GLU A 130 -20.15 18.20 -2.96
C GLU A 130 -20.04 19.13 -4.18
N THR A 131 -19.32 18.71 -5.22
CA THR A 131 -19.20 19.46 -6.48
C THR A 131 -20.53 19.52 -7.23
N GLU A 132 -21.29 18.41 -7.27
CA GLU A 132 -22.63 18.38 -7.87
C GLU A 132 -23.63 19.27 -7.14
N LYS A 133 -23.61 19.29 -5.80
CA LYS A 133 -24.46 20.20 -5.00
C LYS A 133 -24.11 21.67 -5.23
N SER A 134 -22.83 22.03 -5.32
CA SER A 134 -22.41 23.41 -5.60
C SER A 134 -22.80 23.86 -7.01
N ASN A 135 -22.70 22.99 -8.02
CA ASN A 135 -23.13 23.27 -9.39
C ASN A 135 -24.65 23.46 -9.51
N VAL A 136 -25.42 22.64 -8.78
CA VAL A 136 -26.90 22.81 -8.74
C VAL A 136 -27.28 24.15 -8.11
N THR A 137 -26.58 24.60 -7.07
CA THR A 137 -26.84 25.89 -6.42
C THR A 137 -26.53 27.07 -7.35
N ILE A 138 -25.44 27.00 -8.12
CA ILE A 138 -25.05 28.04 -9.10
C ILE A 138 -26.09 28.10 -10.24
N THR A 139 -26.53 26.97 -10.75
CA THR A 139 -27.55 26.91 -11.83
C THR A 139 -28.91 27.48 -11.37
N GLN A 140 -29.30 27.22 -10.12
CA GLN A 140 -30.55 27.76 -9.55
C GLN A 140 -30.46 29.28 -9.29
N HIS A 141 -29.28 29.80 -8.98
CA HIS A 141 -29.09 31.26 -8.81
C HIS A 141 -29.14 31.98 -10.15
N ASN A 142 -28.50 31.45 -11.18
CA ASN A 142 -28.50 32.01 -12.52
C ASN A 142 -29.92 32.03 -13.12
N THR A 143 -30.71 30.98 -12.96
CA THR A 143 -32.11 30.94 -13.42
C THR A 143 -33.01 31.93 -12.69
N LYS A 144 -32.76 32.26 -11.43
CA LYS A 144 -33.50 33.30 -10.69
C LYS A 144 -33.14 34.71 -11.14
N GLU A 145 -31.88 34.97 -11.45
CA GLU A 145 -31.47 36.26 -12.00
C GLU A 145 -31.98 36.48 -13.41
N GLU A 146 -31.90 35.50 -14.29
CA GLU A 146 -32.46 35.59 -15.64
C GLU A 146 -33.96 35.84 -15.61
N LYS A 147 -34.72 35.24 -14.70
CA LYS A 147 -36.17 35.55 -14.52
C LYS A 147 -36.41 36.98 -14.03
N LYS A 148 -35.58 37.48 -13.12
CA LYS A 148 -35.67 38.88 -12.64
C LYS A 148 -35.43 39.90 -13.77
N ILE A 149 -34.41 39.65 -14.58
CA ILE A 149 -34.06 40.48 -15.73
C ILE A 149 -35.17 40.47 -16.76
N ARG A 150 -35.73 39.28 -17.07
CA ARG A 150 -36.82 39.15 -18.03
C ARG A 150 -38.08 39.91 -17.58
N ASN A 151 -38.46 39.77 -16.32
CA ASN A 151 -39.61 40.48 -15.75
C ASN A 151 -39.40 42.00 -15.72
N LYS A 152 -38.18 42.48 -15.56
CA LYS A 152 -37.83 43.90 -15.59
C LYS A 152 -37.96 44.46 -17.01
N ILE A 153 -37.44 43.75 -18.00
CA ILE A 153 -37.56 44.16 -19.42
C ILE A 153 -39.02 44.17 -19.89
N GLU A 154 -39.83 43.22 -19.41
CA GLU A 154 -41.27 43.14 -19.76
C GLU A 154 -42.04 44.32 -19.15
N LYS A 155 -41.77 44.73 -17.91
CA LYS A 155 -42.35 45.94 -17.31
C LYS A 155 -41.94 47.23 -18.03
N GLU A 156 -40.68 47.37 -18.37
CA GLU A 156 -40.20 48.55 -19.12
C GLU A 156 -40.82 48.65 -20.54
N ARG A 157 -41.13 47.50 -21.17
CA ARG A 157 -41.87 47.45 -22.46
C ARG A 157 -43.32 47.86 -22.32
N ASP A 158 -44.01 47.44 -21.26
CA ASP A 158 -45.41 47.77 -21.02
C ASP A 158 -45.57 49.25 -20.62
N GLU A 159 -44.67 49.84 -19.85
CA GLU A 159 -44.62 51.26 -19.51
C GLU A 159 -44.38 52.14 -20.76
N ASN A 160 -43.48 51.73 -21.64
CA ASN A 160 -43.25 52.42 -22.93
C ASN A 160 -44.44 52.27 -23.90
N ARG A 161 -45.24 51.24 -23.79
CA ARG A 161 -46.40 50.99 -24.63
C ARG A 161 -47.64 51.80 -24.15
N SER A 162 -47.75 52.08 -22.86
CA SER A 162 -48.82 52.91 -22.29
C SER A 162 -48.56 54.40 -22.52
N GLY A 163 -47.24 54.82 -22.47
CA GLY A 163 -46.87 56.21 -22.75
C GLY A 163 -47.10 56.65 -24.21
N PHE A 164 -47.16 55.72 -25.14
CA PHE A 164 -47.40 56.04 -26.57
C PHE A 164 -48.90 56.18 -26.95
N LYS A 165 -49.83 55.91 -26.03
CA LYS A 165 -51.27 56.04 -26.27
C LYS A 165 -51.84 57.44 -25.95
N GLU A 166 -51.07 58.32 -25.31
CA GLU A 166 -51.54 59.67 -24.95
C GLU A 166 -51.19 60.74 -25.98
N PHE A 167 -50.58 60.41 -27.11
CA PHE A 167 -50.35 61.37 -28.21
C PHE A 167 -51.15 60.98 -29.49
N LYS A 168 -52.47 61.02 -29.43
CA LYS A 168 -53.31 61.17 -30.59
C LYS A 168 -54.47 62.13 -30.27
N LEU A 169 -54.29 63.38 -30.63
CA LEU A 169 -55.33 64.30 -31.04
C LEU A 169 -55.73 64.01 -32.42
#